data_808e21817eb96ce610853c19f9380b4a
#
_entry.id   808e21817eb96ce610853c19f9380b4a
#
_cell.length_a   1.000
_cell.length_b   1.000
_cell.length_c   1.000
_cell.angle_alpha   90.00
_cell.angle_beta   90.00
_cell.angle_gamma   90.00
#
_symmetry.space_group_name_H-M   'P 1'
#
loop_
_entity.id
_entity.type
_entity.pdbx_description
1 polymer ?
#
loop_
_entity_poly.entity_id
_entity_poly.type
_entity_poly.pdbx_seq_one_letter_code
_entity_poly.pdbx_strand_id
1 'polypeptide(L)'
;MFKDISSVSLAFLYVNILGFFFHSIVSRSLGPAGYGEFMVLYSFMLVVGNITALLSTVGVKTVVENLSNKFEVLRSLRQYGIFIGAFFAFIACIMSPVFKNFLNVTEIYYFFIIAFIWLGMFSLAVERSFLQATGRFRVYAFSTAFECTIKLLAAIIATYIGLKIGGVLSASAVAIFLSLLFLVSINRELWGKKIKLSIKKMIKIAVYVSPSGLFVYADDIFIRRIFDSHTAGLFASASIIGKILIWFSLSILAIYFPKFVHSKTSSALKKFALQMFGIVLITELGAQVVFFIIGKPLFLILFGSKFEPALQFIPYYFLAILPLIIDMIFISLATAVEKGLTLIYIHLIVFYSLFIFLSFSSIFDYLEYIFSINLFFFFLYLWMFKKEIFITNKDSQH
;
A
#
# COMPACT_ATOMS: atom_id res chain seq x y z
N MET A 1 -8.33 21.94 13.78
CA MET A 1 -8.98 20.84 13.05
C MET A 1 -9.00 21.06 11.53
N PHE A 2 -9.67 22.07 10.93
CA PHE A 2 -9.65 22.28 9.47
C PHE A 2 -8.23 22.52 8.92
N LYS A 3 -7.41 23.34 9.56
CA LYS A 3 -6.02 23.60 9.16
C LYS A 3 -5.13 22.35 9.22
N ASP A 4 -5.41 21.41 10.08
CA ASP A 4 -4.64 20.19 10.24
C ASP A 4 -5.05 19.15 9.18
N ILE A 5 -6.36 19.04 8.89
CA ILE A 5 -6.89 18.22 7.79
C ILE A 5 -6.32 18.72 6.46
N SER A 6 -6.38 20.04 6.20
CA SER A 6 -5.82 20.61 4.97
C SER A 6 -4.31 20.37 4.83
N SER A 7 -3.55 20.46 5.91
CA SER A 7 -2.09 20.20 5.88
C SER A 7 -1.78 18.74 5.53
N VAL A 8 -2.53 17.80 6.09
CA VAL A 8 -2.36 16.36 5.77
C VAL A 8 -2.75 16.08 4.33
N SER A 9 -3.88 16.60 3.85
CA SER A 9 -4.36 16.40 2.47
C SER A 9 -3.38 17.00 1.45
N LEU A 10 -2.85 18.19 1.70
CA LEU A 10 -1.83 18.83 0.85
C LEU A 10 -0.53 18.02 0.84
N ALA A 11 -0.11 17.50 1.99
CA ALA A 11 1.08 16.64 2.05
C ALA A 11 0.90 15.34 1.26
N PHE A 12 -0.28 14.71 1.34
CA PHE A 12 -0.57 13.53 0.54
C PHE A 12 -0.59 13.82 -0.96
N LEU A 13 -1.18 14.93 -1.39
CA LEU A 13 -1.13 15.37 -2.78
C LEU A 13 0.32 15.58 -3.25
N TYR A 14 1.11 16.30 -2.46
CA TYR A 14 2.52 16.54 -2.72
C TYR A 14 3.31 15.22 -2.84
N VAL A 15 3.13 14.30 -1.91
CA VAL A 15 3.79 12.98 -1.92
C VAL A 15 3.43 12.16 -3.15
N ASN A 16 2.16 12.20 -3.59
CA ASN A 16 1.72 11.50 -4.79
C ASN A 16 2.38 12.10 -6.05
N ILE A 17 2.45 13.43 -6.14
CA ILE A 17 3.15 14.12 -7.25
C ILE A 17 4.63 13.73 -7.27
N LEU A 18 5.32 13.79 -6.13
CA LEU A 18 6.72 13.38 -6.06
C LEU A 18 6.92 11.88 -6.35
N GLY A 19 5.96 11.03 -5.96
CA GLY A 19 5.94 9.61 -6.31
C GLY A 19 5.94 9.40 -7.82
N PHE A 20 5.15 10.18 -8.56
CA PHE A 20 5.16 10.15 -10.02
C PHE A 20 6.52 10.54 -10.61
N PHE A 21 7.09 11.65 -10.15
CA PHE A 21 8.42 12.08 -10.59
C PHE A 21 9.50 11.04 -10.26
N PHE A 22 9.40 10.41 -9.09
CA PHE A 22 10.31 9.33 -8.71
C PHE A 22 10.24 8.16 -9.71
N HIS A 23 9.05 7.64 -10.00
CA HIS A 23 8.88 6.54 -10.97
C HIS A 23 9.28 6.96 -12.39
N SER A 24 8.99 8.20 -12.80
CA SER A 24 9.41 8.75 -14.09
C SER A 24 10.94 8.78 -14.25
N ILE A 25 11.65 9.29 -13.26
CA ILE A 25 13.13 9.40 -13.29
C ILE A 25 13.75 8.00 -13.27
N VAL A 26 13.29 7.14 -12.37
CA VAL A 26 13.81 5.79 -12.22
C VAL A 26 13.60 4.94 -13.48
N SER A 27 12.38 4.98 -14.06
CA SER A 27 12.06 4.22 -15.27
C SER A 27 12.90 4.65 -16.47
N ARG A 28 13.05 5.97 -16.66
CA ARG A 28 13.86 6.52 -17.75
C ARG A 28 15.34 6.18 -17.61
N SER A 29 15.86 6.21 -16.37
CA SER A 29 17.25 5.90 -16.09
C SER A 29 17.58 4.42 -16.26
N LEU A 30 16.70 3.53 -15.77
CA LEU A 30 16.92 2.08 -15.77
C LEU A 30 16.49 1.40 -17.08
N GLY A 31 15.60 2.02 -17.85
CA GLY A 31 14.91 1.41 -18.99
C GLY A 31 13.93 0.31 -18.55
N PRO A 32 13.19 -0.31 -19.51
CA PRO A 32 12.14 -1.27 -19.15
C PRO A 32 12.65 -2.46 -18.33
N ALA A 33 13.74 -3.11 -18.74
CA ALA A 33 14.26 -4.28 -18.02
C ALA A 33 14.74 -3.96 -16.60
N GLY A 34 15.52 -2.87 -16.42
CA GLY A 34 15.96 -2.44 -15.09
C GLY A 34 14.82 -1.95 -14.23
N TYR A 35 13.83 -1.30 -14.82
CA TYR A 35 12.63 -0.85 -14.11
C TYR A 35 11.76 -2.02 -13.64
N GLY A 36 11.63 -3.09 -14.46
CA GLY A 36 10.94 -4.31 -14.08
C GLY A 36 11.58 -5.01 -12.87
N GLU A 37 12.91 -5.10 -12.87
CA GLU A 37 13.64 -5.65 -11.73
C GLU A 37 13.56 -4.75 -10.49
N PHE A 38 13.62 -3.43 -10.66
CA PHE A 38 13.40 -2.48 -9.56
C PHE A 38 11.98 -2.62 -8.98
N MET A 39 10.96 -2.70 -9.83
CA MET A 39 9.56 -2.74 -9.37
C MET A 39 9.21 -4.00 -8.60
N VAL A 40 9.76 -5.17 -8.96
CA VAL A 40 9.55 -6.37 -8.15
C VAL A 40 10.17 -6.25 -6.76
N LEU A 41 11.38 -5.67 -6.65
CA LEU A 41 12.02 -5.43 -5.35
C LEU A 41 11.26 -4.37 -4.54
N TYR A 42 10.79 -3.32 -5.20
CA TYR A 42 10.02 -2.26 -4.58
C TYR A 42 8.67 -2.77 -4.06
N SER A 43 7.97 -3.58 -4.87
CA SER A 43 6.71 -4.20 -4.47
C SER A 43 6.90 -5.23 -3.36
N PHE A 44 7.95 -6.04 -3.40
CA PHE A 44 8.32 -6.94 -2.31
C PHE A 44 8.59 -6.18 -1.00
N MET A 45 9.32 -5.07 -1.09
CA MET A 45 9.54 -4.18 0.06
C MET A 45 8.21 -3.65 0.62
N LEU A 46 7.27 -3.24 -0.24
CA LEU A 46 5.99 -2.66 0.15
C LEU A 46 4.99 -3.71 0.69
N VAL A 47 5.04 -4.95 0.22
CA VAL A 47 4.21 -6.05 0.78
C VAL A 47 4.47 -6.20 2.29
N VAL A 48 5.74 -6.27 2.69
CA VAL A 48 6.10 -6.27 4.12
C VAL A 48 5.86 -4.89 4.76
N GLY A 49 6.08 -3.82 4.00
CA GLY A 49 5.78 -2.45 4.42
C GLY A 49 4.33 -2.24 4.86
N ASN A 50 3.35 -2.95 4.29
CA ASN A 50 1.96 -2.89 4.73
C ASN A 50 1.76 -3.30 6.20
N ILE A 51 2.64 -4.14 6.74
CA ILE A 51 2.62 -4.50 8.16
C ILE A 51 2.90 -3.27 9.03
N THR A 52 3.61 -2.27 8.52
CA THR A 52 3.83 -1.01 9.25
C THR A 52 2.54 -0.23 9.48
N ALA A 53 1.56 -0.33 8.57
CA ALA A 53 0.24 0.29 8.75
C ALA A 53 -0.52 -0.33 9.93
N LEU A 54 -0.33 -1.65 10.15
CA LEU A 54 -0.88 -2.34 11.32
C LEU A 54 -0.24 -1.82 12.61
N LEU A 55 1.08 -1.74 12.62
CA LEU A 55 1.83 -1.23 13.77
C LEU A 55 1.43 0.24 14.06
N SER A 56 1.23 1.03 13.01
CA SER A 56 0.75 2.41 13.15
C SER A 56 -0.66 2.47 13.77
N THR A 57 -1.60 1.66 13.29
CA THR A 57 -2.98 1.61 13.82
C THR A 57 -2.99 1.18 15.28
N VAL A 58 -2.22 0.15 15.63
CA VAL A 58 -2.05 -0.31 17.02
C VAL A 58 -1.42 0.79 17.86
N GLY A 59 -0.38 1.45 17.33
CA GLY A 59 0.33 2.54 18.00
C GLY A 59 -0.61 3.70 18.34
N VAL A 60 -1.37 4.18 17.35
CA VAL A 60 -2.36 5.25 17.56
C VAL A 60 -3.36 4.85 18.65
N LYS A 61 -3.98 3.68 18.56
CA LYS A 61 -4.97 3.21 19.53
C LYS A 61 -4.38 3.11 20.95
N THR A 62 -3.20 2.51 21.07
CA THR A 62 -2.55 2.30 22.37
C THR A 62 -2.15 3.63 23.02
N VAL A 63 -1.66 4.59 22.25
CA VAL A 63 -1.30 5.93 22.78
C VAL A 63 -2.54 6.69 23.20
N VAL A 64 -3.63 6.67 22.39
CA VAL A 64 -4.88 7.35 22.72
C VAL A 64 -5.51 6.77 24.00
N GLU A 65 -5.47 5.46 24.20
CA GLU A 65 -5.99 4.81 25.40
C GLU A 65 -5.15 5.11 26.66
N ASN A 66 -3.90 5.58 26.51
CA ASN A 66 -2.94 5.84 27.60
C ASN A 66 -2.31 7.23 27.51
N LEU A 67 -3.09 8.28 27.24
CA LEU A 67 -2.57 9.65 27.03
C LEU A 67 -1.77 10.20 28.21
N SER A 68 -2.11 9.85 29.45
CA SER A 68 -1.36 10.25 30.65
C SER A 68 0.07 9.69 30.67
N ASN A 69 0.28 8.48 30.12
CA ASN A 69 1.54 7.77 30.09
C ASN A 69 2.08 7.61 28.65
N LYS A 70 1.72 8.53 27.75
CA LYS A 70 2.00 8.44 26.30
C LYS A 70 3.47 8.20 25.95
N PHE A 71 4.40 8.75 26.70
CA PHE A 71 5.84 8.57 26.46
C PHE A 71 6.35 7.19 26.92
N GLU A 72 5.76 6.60 27.96
CA GLU A 72 6.05 5.21 28.36
C GLU A 72 5.56 4.24 27.30
N VAL A 73 4.37 4.50 26.75
CA VAL A 73 3.83 3.77 25.59
C VAL A 73 4.73 3.91 24.37
N LEU A 74 5.17 5.13 24.02
CA LEU A 74 6.06 5.36 22.90
C LEU A 74 7.36 4.57 23.03
N ARG A 75 7.98 4.56 24.21
CA ARG A 75 9.21 3.79 24.45
C ARG A 75 8.99 2.28 24.27
N SER A 76 7.85 1.78 24.71
CA SER A 76 7.49 0.37 24.52
C SER A 76 7.25 0.07 23.03
N LEU A 77 6.51 0.91 22.31
CA LEU A 77 6.26 0.77 20.88
C LEU A 77 7.55 0.82 20.04
N ARG A 78 8.52 1.68 20.41
CA ARG A 78 9.85 1.74 19.77
C ARG A 78 10.56 0.39 19.84
N GLN A 79 10.50 -0.29 20.99
CA GLN A 79 11.10 -1.62 21.11
C GLN A 79 10.41 -2.64 20.19
N TYR A 80 9.07 -2.63 20.13
CA TYR A 80 8.34 -3.51 19.22
C TYR A 80 8.64 -3.17 17.76
N GLY A 81 8.70 -1.88 17.39
CA GLY A 81 9.05 -1.47 16.04
C GLY A 81 10.44 -1.94 15.63
N ILE A 82 11.45 -1.76 16.49
CA ILE A 82 12.80 -2.23 16.22
C ILE A 82 12.84 -3.77 16.17
N PHE A 83 12.17 -4.46 17.11
CA PHE A 83 12.15 -5.93 17.13
C PHE A 83 11.49 -6.51 15.88
N ILE A 84 10.32 -6.00 15.49
CA ILE A 84 9.62 -6.46 14.28
C ILE A 84 10.45 -6.14 13.03
N GLY A 85 10.99 -4.91 12.94
CA GLY A 85 11.86 -4.52 11.83
C GLY A 85 13.11 -5.39 11.74
N ALA A 86 13.77 -5.67 12.86
CA ALA A 86 14.93 -6.56 12.92
C ALA A 86 14.58 -8.01 12.54
N PHE A 87 13.41 -8.50 12.95
CA PHE A 87 12.93 -9.84 12.59
C PHE A 87 12.75 -9.96 11.05
N PHE A 88 12.06 -9.01 10.41
CA PHE A 88 11.92 -9.04 8.96
C PHE A 88 13.24 -8.80 8.24
N ALA A 89 14.11 -7.93 8.76
CA ALA A 89 15.45 -7.71 8.23
C ALA A 89 16.29 -8.99 8.29
N PHE A 90 16.24 -9.72 9.38
CA PHE A 90 16.91 -11.01 9.57
C PHE A 90 16.40 -12.06 8.57
N ILE A 91 15.08 -12.15 8.38
CA ILE A 91 14.48 -13.03 7.36
C ILE A 91 14.97 -12.63 5.96
N ALA A 92 14.96 -11.34 5.62
CA ALA A 92 15.45 -10.88 4.33
C ALA A 92 16.90 -11.28 4.06
N CYS A 93 17.77 -11.15 5.07
CA CYS A 93 19.19 -11.53 4.96
C CYS A 93 19.37 -13.04 4.78
N ILE A 94 18.74 -13.87 5.63
CA ILE A 94 18.89 -15.34 5.58
C ILE A 94 18.24 -15.91 4.32
N MET A 95 17.03 -15.44 3.97
CA MET A 95 16.28 -15.94 2.82
C MET A 95 16.68 -15.25 1.51
N SER A 96 17.68 -14.38 1.52
CA SER A 96 18.10 -13.63 0.31
C SER A 96 18.41 -14.51 -0.90
N PRO A 97 19.05 -15.70 -0.80
CA PRO A 97 19.24 -16.56 -1.96
C PRO A 97 17.92 -17.13 -2.51
N VAL A 98 16.98 -17.46 -1.61
CA VAL A 98 15.67 -17.97 -1.98
C VAL A 98 14.85 -16.86 -2.66
N PHE A 99 14.82 -15.66 -2.06
CA PHE A 99 14.13 -14.51 -2.63
C PHE A 99 14.73 -14.06 -3.96
N LYS A 100 16.06 -14.09 -4.11
CA LYS A 100 16.72 -13.80 -5.38
C LYS A 100 16.18 -14.70 -6.49
N ASN A 101 16.16 -16.01 -6.25
CA ASN A 101 15.68 -16.98 -7.23
C ASN A 101 14.16 -16.87 -7.46
N PHE A 102 13.41 -16.64 -6.38
CA PHE A 102 11.93 -16.52 -6.46
C PHE A 102 11.49 -15.27 -7.24
N LEU A 103 12.15 -14.14 -7.03
CA LEU A 103 11.84 -12.86 -7.68
C LEU A 103 12.57 -12.65 -9.01
N ASN A 104 13.42 -13.60 -9.44
CA ASN A 104 14.25 -13.52 -10.64
C ASN A 104 15.08 -12.23 -10.73
N VAL A 105 15.72 -11.83 -9.63
CA VAL A 105 16.56 -10.61 -9.57
C VAL A 105 18.05 -10.95 -9.72
N THR A 106 18.82 -9.99 -10.23
CA THR A 106 20.23 -10.22 -10.58
C THR A 106 21.12 -10.30 -9.35
N GLU A 107 20.93 -9.45 -8.36
CA GLU A 107 21.86 -9.24 -7.27
C GLU A 107 21.28 -9.57 -5.90
N ILE A 108 22.04 -10.30 -5.10
CA ILE A 108 21.62 -10.69 -3.74
C ILE A 108 21.66 -9.52 -2.74
N TYR A 109 22.57 -8.55 -2.95
CA TYR A 109 22.76 -7.44 -2.01
C TYR A 109 21.55 -6.50 -1.94
N TYR A 110 20.63 -6.54 -2.90
CA TYR A 110 19.38 -5.79 -2.84
C TYR A 110 18.56 -6.14 -1.58
N PHE A 111 18.61 -7.39 -1.14
CA PHE A 111 17.88 -7.83 0.05
C PHE A 111 18.51 -7.32 1.34
N PHE A 112 19.82 -7.05 1.37
CA PHE A 112 20.45 -6.38 2.50
C PHE A 112 20.04 -4.92 2.60
N ILE A 113 19.88 -4.22 1.46
CA ILE A 113 19.34 -2.87 1.43
C ILE A 113 17.87 -2.87 1.89
N ILE A 114 17.05 -3.82 1.41
CA ILE A 114 15.65 -3.97 1.81
C ILE A 114 15.55 -4.30 3.30
N ALA A 115 16.41 -5.17 3.84
CA ALA A 115 16.48 -5.46 5.26
C ALA A 115 16.70 -4.19 6.10
N PHE A 116 17.64 -3.35 5.67
CA PHE A 116 17.90 -2.07 6.31
C PHE A 116 16.71 -1.11 6.18
N ILE A 117 16.05 -1.06 5.03
CA ILE A 117 14.83 -0.28 4.82
C ILE A 117 13.73 -0.74 5.79
N TRP A 118 13.47 -2.04 5.95
CA TRP A 118 12.43 -2.54 6.85
C TRP A 118 12.70 -2.17 8.30
N LEU A 119 13.95 -2.26 8.77
CA LEU A 119 14.30 -1.80 10.12
C LEU A 119 13.89 -0.32 10.34
N GLY A 120 14.18 0.54 9.36
CA GLY A 120 13.81 1.95 9.41
C GLY A 120 12.30 2.17 9.30
N MET A 121 11.61 1.47 8.39
CA MET A 121 10.16 1.62 8.14
C MET A 121 9.33 1.31 9.38
N PHE A 122 9.60 0.19 10.07
CA PHE A 122 8.88 -0.18 11.29
C PHE A 122 9.13 0.81 12.43
N SER A 123 10.36 1.30 12.57
CA SER A 123 10.70 2.33 13.55
C SER A 123 10.02 3.66 13.24
N LEU A 124 10.01 4.07 11.97
CA LEU A 124 9.38 5.31 11.50
C LEU A 124 7.85 5.28 11.68
N ALA A 125 7.23 4.12 11.45
CA ALA A 125 5.79 3.94 11.65
C ALA A 125 5.37 4.18 13.11
N VAL A 126 6.19 3.78 14.08
CA VAL A 126 5.96 4.05 15.51
C VAL A 126 5.99 5.55 15.80
N GLU A 127 7.01 6.27 15.32
CA GLU A 127 7.11 7.72 15.53
C GLU A 127 5.91 8.47 14.93
N ARG A 128 5.50 8.07 13.72
CA ARG A 128 4.34 8.64 13.03
C ARG A 128 3.02 8.34 13.74
N SER A 129 2.85 7.13 14.26
CA SER A 129 1.66 6.77 15.04
C SER A 129 1.51 7.62 16.30
N PHE A 130 2.61 7.92 16.96
CA PHE A 130 2.62 8.79 18.12
C PHE A 130 2.20 10.23 17.77
N LEU A 131 2.68 10.77 16.65
CA LEU A 131 2.26 12.09 16.17
C LEU A 131 0.77 12.16 15.85
N GLN A 132 0.24 11.11 15.19
CA GLN A 132 -1.19 11.02 14.89
C GLN A 132 -2.03 10.94 16.17
N ALA A 133 -1.64 10.08 17.11
CA ALA A 133 -2.33 9.88 18.38
C ALA A 133 -2.35 11.13 19.26
N THR A 134 -1.29 11.96 19.18
CA THR A 134 -1.15 13.20 19.96
C THR A 134 -1.66 14.44 19.22
N GLY A 135 -2.30 14.27 18.06
CA GLY A 135 -2.87 15.37 17.26
C GLY A 135 -1.83 16.26 16.57
N ARG A 136 -0.56 15.83 16.51
CA ARG A 136 0.54 16.61 15.89
C ARG A 136 0.57 16.40 14.36
N PHE A 137 -0.58 16.57 13.70
CA PHE A 137 -0.79 16.28 12.28
C PHE A 137 0.11 17.07 11.33
N ARG A 138 0.49 18.31 11.68
CA ARG A 138 1.41 19.11 10.84
C ARG A 138 2.81 18.51 10.79
N VAL A 139 3.32 18.04 11.93
CA VAL A 139 4.64 17.41 12.01
C VAL A 139 4.61 16.07 11.27
N TYR A 140 3.51 15.31 11.41
CA TYR A 140 3.27 14.08 10.65
C TYR A 140 3.30 14.36 9.14
N ALA A 141 2.51 15.33 8.65
CA ALA A 141 2.44 15.73 7.25
C ALA A 141 3.81 16.17 6.72
N PHE A 142 4.52 17.02 7.48
CA PHE A 142 5.87 17.45 7.13
C PHE A 142 6.85 16.27 7.04
N SER A 143 6.83 15.32 8.00
CA SER A 143 7.73 14.17 7.98
C SER A 143 7.51 13.28 6.75
N THR A 144 6.27 13.16 6.29
CA THR A 144 5.93 12.36 5.10
C THR A 144 6.40 13.07 3.82
N ALA A 145 6.17 14.37 3.72
CA ALA A 145 6.66 15.19 2.61
C ALA A 145 8.20 15.22 2.58
N PHE A 146 8.86 15.39 3.73
CA PHE A 146 10.31 15.39 3.87
C PHE A 146 10.93 14.07 3.39
N GLU A 147 10.40 12.92 3.84
CA GLU A 147 10.86 11.61 3.38
C GLU A 147 10.76 11.48 1.85
N CYS A 148 9.61 11.83 1.28
CA CYS A 148 9.40 11.70 -0.16
C CYS A 148 10.32 12.62 -0.97
N THR A 149 10.56 13.84 -0.47
CA THR A 149 11.50 14.80 -1.08
C THR A 149 12.93 14.25 -1.05
N ILE A 150 13.40 13.77 0.10
CA ILE A 150 14.74 13.20 0.23
C ILE A 150 14.88 11.96 -0.68
N LYS A 151 13.86 11.09 -0.70
CA LYS A 151 13.85 9.91 -1.59
C LYS A 151 14.02 10.31 -3.05
N LEU A 152 13.27 11.31 -3.51
CA LEU A 152 13.37 11.78 -4.89
C LEU A 152 14.75 12.38 -5.18
N LEU A 153 15.24 13.28 -4.34
CA LEU A 153 16.57 13.91 -4.53
C LEU A 153 17.70 12.87 -4.51
N ALA A 154 17.67 11.94 -3.56
CA ALA A 154 18.66 10.86 -3.49
C ALA A 154 18.58 9.92 -4.71
N ALA A 155 17.37 9.64 -5.23
CA ALA A 155 17.21 8.85 -6.44
C ALA A 155 17.74 9.58 -7.69
N ILE A 156 17.52 10.89 -7.80
CA ILE A 156 18.11 11.71 -8.87
C ILE A 156 19.64 11.62 -8.83
N ILE A 157 20.23 11.80 -7.64
CA ILE A 157 21.68 11.70 -7.48
C ILE A 157 22.16 10.29 -7.85
N ALA A 158 21.51 9.24 -7.31
CA ALA A 158 21.87 7.85 -7.56
C ALA A 158 21.80 7.49 -9.05
N THR A 159 20.79 7.96 -9.77
CA THR A 159 20.64 7.73 -11.21
C THR A 159 21.65 8.53 -12.02
N TYR A 160 21.94 9.77 -11.63
CA TYR A 160 22.93 10.62 -12.29
C TYR A 160 24.34 10.05 -12.21
N ILE A 161 24.74 9.49 -11.06
CA ILE A 161 26.06 8.86 -10.88
C ILE A 161 26.08 7.35 -11.28
N GLY A 162 25.01 6.85 -11.87
CA GLY A 162 24.97 5.51 -12.47
C GLY A 162 24.84 4.34 -11.49
N LEU A 163 24.35 4.56 -10.26
CA LEU A 163 24.23 3.50 -9.23
C LEU A 163 23.10 2.47 -9.48
N LYS A 164 22.46 2.51 -10.63
CA LYS A 164 21.42 1.54 -11.05
C LYS A 164 20.37 1.27 -9.95
N ILE A 165 19.86 0.03 -9.90
CA ILE A 165 18.79 -0.40 -8.96
C ILE A 165 19.20 -0.26 -7.49
N GLY A 166 20.42 -0.68 -7.15
CA GLY A 166 20.91 -0.60 -5.77
C GLY A 166 20.96 0.82 -5.23
N GLY A 167 21.36 1.80 -6.06
CA GLY A 167 21.35 3.21 -5.71
C GLY A 167 19.94 3.75 -5.45
N VAL A 168 18.97 3.38 -6.30
CA VAL A 168 17.58 3.79 -6.14
C VAL A 168 16.94 3.20 -4.87
N LEU A 169 17.23 1.92 -4.56
CA LEU A 169 16.80 1.31 -3.29
C LEU A 169 17.46 2.01 -2.09
N SER A 170 18.76 2.30 -2.19
CA SER A 170 19.49 3.03 -1.14
C SER A 170 18.95 4.44 -0.91
N ALA A 171 18.46 5.12 -1.96
CA ALA A 171 17.78 6.41 -1.83
C ALA A 171 16.54 6.32 -0.89
N SER A 172 15.78 5.23 -0.98
CA SER A 172 14.66 4.97 -0.06
C SER A 172 15.14 4.74 1.37
N ALA A 173 16.24 4.01 1.57
CA ALA A 173 16.85 3.81 2.87
C ALA A 173 17.29 5.14 3.51
N VAL A 174 18.03 5.96 2.77
CA VAL A 174 18.50 7.29 3.23
C VAL A 174 17.30 8.15 3.65
N ALA A 175 16.26 8.22 2.82
CA ALA A 175 15.08 9.02 3.11
C ALA A 175 14.37 8.58 4.41
N ILE A 176 14.19 7.26 4.60
CA ILE A 176 13.54 6.69 5.79
C ILE A 176 14.35 6.99 7.04
N PHE A 177 15.67 6.77 7.01
CA PHE A 177 16.51 7.00 8.19
C PHE A 177 16.67 8.47 8.53
N LEU A 178 16.78 9.38 7.57
CA LEU A 178 16.78 10.81 7.83
C LEU A 178 15.45 11.29 8.43
N SER A 179 14.32 10.76 7.92
CA SER A 179 13.00 11.03 8.51
C SER A 179 12.84 10.46 9.90
N LEU A 180 13.39 9.28 10.17
CA LEU A 180 13.40 8.66 11.49
C LEU A 180 14.23 9.50 12.47
N LEU A 181 15.45 9.90 12.11
CA LEU A 181 16.30 10.77 12.92
C LEU A 181 15.61 12.10 13.23
N PHE A 182 14.98 12.73 12.24
CA PHE A 182 14.19 13.94 12.42
C PHE A 182 13.07 13.74 13.45
N LEU A 183 12.28 12.65 13.35
CA LEU A 183 11.19 12.42 14.29
C LEU A 183 11.65 12.03 15.68
N VAL A 184 12.71 11.24 15.81
CA VAL A 184 13.31 10.89 17.10
C VAL A 184 13.86 12.14 17.78
N SER A 185 14.46 13.09 17.04
CA SER A 185 14.93 14.36 17.59
C SER A 185 13.82 15.26 18.12
N ILE A 186 12.61 15.17 17.53
CA ILE A 186 11.41 15.90 17.99
C ILE A 186 10.76 15.21 19.20
N ASN A 187 10.75 13.90 19.21
CA ASN A 187 10.13 13.07 20.24
C ASN A 187 11.19 12.58 21.25
N ARG A 188 12.00 13.48 21.82
CA ARG A 188 13.25 13.24 22.57
C ARG A 188 13.16 12.29 23.78
N GLU A 189 11.99 11.85 24.20
CA GLU A 189 11.77 10.94 25.32
C GLU A 189 12.29 9.51 25.05
N LEU A 190 13.62 9.35 25.03
CA LEU A 190 14.28 8.09 24.69
C LEU A 190 14.37 7.13 25.88
N TRP A 191 14.57 7.66 27.09
CA TRP A 191 14.84 6.88 28.30
C TRP A 191 13.73 7.01 29.35
N GLY A 192 13.53 5.97 30.16
CA GLY A 192 12.58 5.96 31.26
C GLY A 192 11.72 4.68 31.31
N LYS A 193 10.69 4.71 32.15
CA LYS A 193 9.76 3.57 32.35
C LYS A 193 9.05 3.17 31.06
N LYS A 194 8.68 1.91 30.95
CA LYS A 194 7.96 1.29 29.84
C LYS A 194 6.72 0.58 30.37
N ILE A 195 5.69 0.53 29.53
CA ILE A 195 4.45 -0.19 29.86
C ILE A 195 4.44 -1.50 29.10
N LYS A 196 4.00 -2.59 29.74
CA LYS A 196 3.78 -3.87 29.09
C LYS A 196 2.55 -3.78 28.18
N LEU A 197 2.75 -3.90 26.88
CA LEU A 197 1.68 -3.88 25.89
C LEU A 197 1.09 -5.29 25.70
N SER A 198 -0.22 -5.36 25.41
CA SER A 198 -0.89 -6.63 25.14
C SER A 198 -0.68 -7.06 23.69
N ILE A 199 0.23 -7.99 23.46
CA ILE A 199 0.50 -8.58 22.13
C ILE A 199 -0.77 -9.20 21.53
N LYS A 200 -1.60 -9.87 22.34
CA LYS A 200 -2.87 -10.47 21.88
C LYS A 200 -3.81 -9.42 21.26
N LYS A 201 -3.91 -8.23 21.86
CA LYS A 201 -4.71 -7.11 21.33
C LYS A 201 -4.12 -6.58 20.03
N MET A 202 -2.79 -6.49 19.93
CA MET A 202 -2.08 -6.07 18.72
C MET A 202 -2.34 -7.04 17.56
N ILE A 203 -2.22 -8.35 17.80
CA ILE A 203 -2.48 -9.38 16.79
C ILE A 203 -3.94 -9.34 16.33
N LYS A 204 -4.92 -9.20 17.25
CA LYS A 204 -6.32 -9.10 16.86
C LYS A 204 -6.57 -7.96 15.87
N ILE A 205 -6.02 -6.78 16.11
CA ILE A 205 -6.15 -5.63 15.20
C ILE A 205 -5.46 -5.93 13.86
N ALA A 206 -4.26 -6.52 13.90
CA ALA A 206 -3.49 -6.87 12.72
C ALA A 206 -4.27 -7.79 11.78
N VAL A 207 -4.93 -8.81 12.28
CA VAL A 207 -5.69 -9.80 11.50
C VAL A 207 -6.79 -9.15 10.66
N TYR A 208 -7.43 -8.08 11.15
CA TYR A 208 -8.49 -7.39 10.40
C TYR A 208 -7.99 -6.40 9.35
N VAL A 209 -6.81 -5.81 9.53
CA VAL A 209 -6.30 -4.74 8.67
C VAL A 209 -5.37 -5.26 7.56
N SER A 210 -4.69 -6.41 7.78
CA SER A 210 -3.65 -6.94 6.88
C SER A 210 -4.08 -7.27 5.44
N PRO A 211 -5.30 -7.74 5.14
CA PRO A 211 -5.60 -8.28 3.84
C PRO A 211 -5.54 -7.27 2.70
N SER A 212 -6.04 -6.06 2.89
CA SER A 212 -6.21 -5.07 1.81
C SER A 212 -4.90 -4.65 1.13
N GLY A 213 -3.81 -4.54 1.89
CA GLY A 213 -2.51 -4.12 1.33
C GLY A 213 -1.81 -5.19 0.52
N LEU A 214 -2.10 -6.46 0.77
CA LEU A 214 -1.46 -7.57 0.08
C LEU A 214 -1.87 -7.63 -1.40
N PHE A 215 -3.13 -7.36 -1.72
CA PHE A 215 -3.62 -7.40 -3.09
C PHE A 215 -2.97 -6.36 -4.03
N VAL A 216 -2.56 -5.21 -3.49
CA VAL A 216 -2.11 -4.06 -4.32
C VAL A 216 -0.74 -4.27 -4.95
N TYR A 217 0.17 -4.99 -4.28
CA TYR A 217 1.57 -5.10 -4.70
C TYR A 217 1.96 -6.48 -5.21
N ALA A 218 1.04 -7.43 -5.21
CA ALA A 218 1.32 -8.79 -5.64
C ALA A 218 1.60 -8.90 -7.14
N ASP A 219 0.93 -8.09 -7.95
CA ASP A 219 0.97 -8.13 -9.40
C ASP A 219 2.39 -7.97 -9.98
N ASP A 220 3.17 -6.99 -9.53
CA ASP A 220 4.55 -6.80 -10.00
C ASP A 220 5.46 -8.01 -9.66
N ILE A 221 5.23 -8.62 -8.48
CA ILE A 221 5.97 -9.81 -8.04
C ILE A 221 5.68 -10.98 -8.97
N PHE A 222 4.41 -11.21 -9.27
CA PHE A 222 3.99 -12.34 -10.09
C PHE A 222 4.38 -12.18 -11.55
N ILE A 223 4.17 -10.99 -12.10
CA ILE A 223 4.58 -10.70 -13.48
C ILE A 223 6.08 -10.93 -13.67
N ARG A 224 6.91 -10.49 -12.73
CA ARG A 224 8.36 -10.70 -12.83
C ARG A 224 8.78 -12.16 -12.70
N ARG A 225 7.98 -12.96 -11.98
CA ARG A 225 8.22 -14.40 -11.86
C ARG A 225 7.90 -15.15 -13.15
N ILE A 226 6.87 -14.73 -13.88
CA ILE A 226 6.33 -15.41 -15.05
C ILE A 226 7.00 -14.90 -16.34
N PHE A 227 7.23 -13.60 -16.44
CA PHE A 227 7.74 -12.95 -17.62
C PHE A 227 9.18 -12.43 -17.41
N ASP A 228 9.85 -12.16 -18.51
CA ASP A 228 11.17 -11.54 -18.49
C ASP A 228 11.14 -10.12 -17.91
N SER A 229 12.34 -9.58 -17.59
CA SER A 229 12.46 -8.28 -16.93
C SER A 229 11.96 -7.11 -17.79
N HIS A 230 12.07 -7.20 -19.12
CA HIS A 230 11.62 -6.16 -20.03
C HIS A 230 10.07 -6.10 -20.03
N THR A 231 9.42 -7.23 -20.21
CA THR A 231 7.97 -7.37 -20.17
C THR A 231 7.40 -6.97 -18.81
N ALA A 232 8.04 -7.38 -17.72
CA ALA A 232 7.68 -6.97 -16.37
C ALA A 232 7.80 -5.45 -16.17
N GLY A 233 8.80 -4.81 -16.76
CA GLY A 233 8.96 -3.36 -16.70
C GLY A 233 7.92 -2.59 -17.48
N LEU A 234 7.52 -3.10 -18.65
CA LEU A 234 6.40 -2.54 -19.41
C LEU A 234 5.10 -2.65 -18.60
N PHE A 235 4.82 -3.82 -18.05
CA PHE A 235 3.65 -4.01 -17.19
C PHE A 235 3.68 -3.09 -15.97
N ALA A 236 4.81 -2.99 -15.27
CA ALA A 236 4.96 -2.15 -14.09
C ALA A 236 4.70 -0.67 -14.38
N SER A 237 5.10 -0.18 -15.56
CA SER A 237 4.79 1.19 -15.98
C SER A 237 3.30 1.42 -16.25
N ALA A 238 2.59 0.40 -16.75
CA ALA A 238 1.15 0.45 -16.91
C ALA A 238 0.43 0.32 -15.55
N SER A 239 0.87 -0.62 -14.71
CA SER A 239 0.26 -0.89 -13.41
C SER A 239 0.35 0.31 -12.46
N ILE A 240 1.45 1.07 -12.47
CA ILE A 240 1.59 2.26 -11.62
C ILE A 240 0.54 3.34 -11.97
N ILE A 241 0.17 3.47 -13.24
CA ILE A 241 -0.91 4.37 -13.67
C ILE A 241 -2.26 3.90 -13.12
N GLY A 242 -2.55 2.59 -13.21
CA GLY A 242 -3.79 2.04 -12.66
C GLY A 242 -3.83 2.05 -11.13
N LYS A 243 -2.70 1.85 -10.46
CA LYS A 243 -2.63 1.91 -8.99
C LYS A 243 -3.00 3.27 -8.39
N ILE A 244 -2.96 4.35 -9.19
CA ILE A 244 -3.51 5.66 -8.77
C ILE A 244 -4.99 5.53 -8.39
N LEU A 245 -5.75 4.77 -9.18
CA LEU A 245 -7.18 4.58 -8.93
C LEU A 245 -7.42 3.78 -7.66
N ILE A 246 -6.58 2.76 -7.41
CA ILE A 246 -6.60 2.02 -6.15
C ILE A 246 -6.33 2.96 -4.97
N TRP A 247 -5.26 3.76 -5.03
CA TRP A 247 -4.89 4.68 -3.95
C TRP A 247 -5.93 5.79 -3.73
N PHE A 248 -6.52 6.29 -4.81
CA PHE A 248 -7.62 7.24 -4.72
C PHE A 248 -8.83 6.61 -4.01
N SER A 249 -9.21 5.40 -4.41
CA SER A 249 -10.32 4.66 -3.80
C SER A 249 -10.05 4.33 -2.34
N LEU A 250 -8.83 3.93 -1.97
CA LEU A 250 -8.43 3.72 -0.57
C LEU A 250 -8.51 5.03 0.26
N SER A 251 -8.21 6.17 -0.34
CA SER A 251 -8.33 7.47 0.33
C SER A 251 -9.79 7.81 0.63
N ILE A 252 -10.72 7.52 -0.30
CA ILE A 252 -12.16 7.67 -0.10
C ILE A 252 -12.64 6.68 0.96
N LEU A 253 -12.16 5.43 0.90
CA LEU A 253 -12.49 4.39 1.85
C LEU A 253 -12.12 4.79 3.29
N ALA A 254 -10.98 5.46 3.48
CA ALA A 254 -10.59 5.98 4.79
C ALA A 254 -11.58 7.01 5.37
N ILE A 255 -12.30 7.75 4.51
CA ILE A 255 -13.36 8.70 4.92
C ILE A 255 -14.66 7.96 5.26
N TYR A 256 -14.98 6.88 4.54
CA TYR A 256 -16.21 6.12 4.72
C TYR A 256 -16.12 5.07 5.82
N PHE A 257 -14.93 4.56 6.13
CA PHE A 257 -14.73 3.53 7.15
C PHE A 257 -15.31 3.91 8.53
N PRO A 258 -15.08 5.11 9.10
CA PRO A 258 -15.72 5.52 10.33
C PRO A 258 -17.26 5.56 10.24
N LYS A 259 -17.79 5.91 9.06
CA LYS A 259 -19.25 5.93 8.84
C LYS A 259 -19.83 4.50 8.86
N PHE A 260 -19.10 3.51 8.32
CA PHE A 260 -19.49 2.11 8.43
C PHE A 260 -19.49 1.64 9.89
N VAL A 261 -18.44 1.94 10.65
CA VAL A 261 -18.32 1.56 12.08
C VAL A 261 -19.42 2.19 12.94
N HIS A 262 -19.79 3.45 12.67
CA HIS A 262 -20.82 4.15 13.42
C HIS A 262 -22.25 3.89 12.93
N SER A 263 -22.43 3.20 11.82
CA SER A 263 -23.76 2.89 11.27
C SER A 263 -24.48 1.87 12.13
N LYS A 264 -25.53 2.32 12.80
CA LYS A 264 -26.39 1.47 13.67
C LYS A 264 -27.48 0.74 12.89
N THR A 265 -27.72 1.10 11.62
CA THR A 265 -28.80 0.56 10.80
C THR A 265 -28.29 0.03 9.48
N SER A 266 -28.90 -1.05 8.97
CA SER A 266 -28.59 -1.60 7.63
C SER A 266 -28.87 -0.59 6.51
N SER A 267 -29.85 0.29 6.67
CA SER A 267 -30.17 1.37 5.70
C SER A 267 -29.03 2.37 5.56
N ALA A 268 -28.38 2.77 6.66
CA ALA A 268 -27.24 3.68 6.62
C ALA A 268 -26.00 3.01 5.98
N LEU A 269 -25.73 1.75 6.32
CA LEU A 269 -24.66 0.95 5.70
C LEU A 269 -24.86 0.83 4.20
N LYS A 270 -26.07 0.47 3.77
CA LYS A 270 -26.45 0.41 2.35
C LYS A 270 -26.19 1.75 1.64
N LYS A 271 -26.69 2.85 2.21
CA LYS A 271 -26.49 4.19 1.63
C LYS A 271 -25.00 4.50 1.41
N PHE A 272 -24.17 4.28 2.42
CA PHE A 272 -22.75 4.58 2.34
C PHE A 272 -22.02 3.64 1.37
N ALA A 273 -22.35 2.34 1.35
CA ALA A 273 -21.79 1.39 0.40
C ALA A 273 -22.15 1.77 -1.05
N LEU A 274 -23.42 2.07 -1.35
CA LEU A 274 -23.85 2.49 -2.68
C LEU A 274 -23.21 3.81 -3.13
N GLN A 275 -23.04 4.76 -2.21
CA GLN A 275 -22.31 6.00 -2.50
C GLN A 275 -20.86 5.72 -2.89
N MET A 276 -20.17 4.84 -2.15
CA MET A 276 -18.80 4.45 -2.48
C MET A 276 -18.73 3.75 -3.84
N PHE A 277 -19.59 2.78 -4.10
CA PHE A 277 -19.65 2.11 -5.40
C PHE A 277 -19.83 3.11 -6.55
N GLY A 278 -20.76 4.06 -6.39
CA GLY A 278 -20.98 5.10 -7.38
C GLY A 278 -19.74 5.96 -7.61
N ILE A 279 -19.06 6.39 -6.56
CA ILE A 279 -17.84 7.20 -6.67
C ILE A 279 -16.74 6.39 -7.37
N VAL A 280 -16.51 5.14 -7.00
CA VAL A 280 -15.51 4.28 -7.64
C VAL A 280 -15.81 4.10 -9.12
N LEU A 281 -17.04 3.75 -9.50
CA LEU A 281 -17.41 3.57 -10.90
C LEU A 281 -17.23 4.86 -11.72
N ILE A 282 -17.64 6.00 -11.20
CA ILE A 282 -17.47 7.30 -11.87
C ILE A 282 -15.98 7.62 -12.03
N THR A 283 -15.17 7.33 -11.03
CA THR A 283 -13.72 7.57 -11.07
C THR A 283 -13.03 6.68 -12.09
N GLU A 284 -13.38 5.38 -12.12
CA GLU A 284 -12.84 4.42 -13.09
C GLU A 284 -13.20 4.80 -14.54
N LEU A 285 -14.49 5.06 -14.80
CA LEU A 285 -14.94 5.48 -16.13
C LEU A 285 -14.31 6.81 -16.53
N GLY A 286 -14.25 7.75 -15.60
CA GLY A 286 -13.60 9.04 -15.83
C GLY A 286 -12.12 8.91 -16.17
N ALA A 287 -11.40 8.04 -15.45
CA ALA A 287 -9.98 7.77 -15.71
C ALA A 287 -9.78 7.15 -17.11
N GLN A 288 -10.63 6.22 -17.53
CA GLN A 288 -10.54 5.64 -18.87
C GLN A 288 -10.79 6.69 -19.97
N VAL A 289 -11.79 7.57 -19.79
CA VAL A 289 -12.05 8.68 -20.71
C VAL A 289 -10.85 9.63 -20.78
N VAL A 290 -10.30 10.03 -19.63
CA VAL A 290 -9.11 10.91 -19.57
C VAL A 290 -7.92 10.23 -20.23
N PHE A 291 -7.70 8.95 -19.97
CA PHE A 291 -6.61 8.20 -20.58
C PHE A 291 -6.79 8.10 -22.11
N PHE A 292 -7.99 7.89 -22.59
CA PHE A 292 -8.27 7.84 -24.03
C PHE A 292 -7.94 9.16 -24.72
N ILE A 293 -8.19 10.31 -24.07
CA ILE A 293 -7.99 11.65 -24.66
C ILE A 293 -6.52 12.07 -24.59
N ILE A 294 -5.88 11.95 -23.43
CA ILE A 294 -4.54 12.52 -23.17
C ILE A 294 -3.52 11.48 -22.63
N GLY A 295 -3.91 10.22 -22.50
CA GLY A 295 -3.10 9.20 -21.84
C GLY A 295 -1.79 8.93 -22.56
N LYS A 296 -1.77 8.79 -23.88
CA LYS A 296 -0.55 8.53 -24.64
C LYS A 296 0.50 9.64 -24.45
N PRO A 297 0.22 10.92 -24.71
CA PRO A 297 1.22 11.97 -24.51
C PRO A 297 1.67 12.08 -23.06
N LEU A 298 0.76 11.98 -22.10
CA LEU A 298 1.11 12.02 -20.68
C LEU A 298 2.01 10.85 -20.28
N PHE A 299 1.69 9.64 -20.72
CA PHE A 299 2.49 8.44 -20.45
C PHE A 299 3.90 8.55 -21.02
N LEU A 300 4.03 9.00 -22.28
CA LEU A 300 5.33 9.18 -22.93
C LEU A 300 6.16 10.31 -22.29
N ILE A 301 5.52 11.36 -21.77
CA ILE A 301 6.20 12.39 -20.97
C ILE A 301 6.72 11.79 -19.67
N LEU A 302 6.00 10.89 -19.02
CA LEU A 302 6.40 10.29 -17.75
C LEU A 302 7.48 9.21 -17.95
N PHE A 303 7.24 8.23 -18.81
CA PHE A 303 8.08 7.03 -18.93
C PHE A 303 9.05 7.06 -20.11
N GLY A 304 8.76 7.83 -21.14
CA GLY A 304 9.55 7.90 -22.38
C GLY A 304 9.14 6.86 -23.42
N SER A 305 9.67 7.02 -24.64
CA SER A 305 9.30 6.21 -25.83
C SER A 305 9.61 4.72 -25.68
N LYS A 306 10.64 4.35 -24.89
CA LYS A 306 10.99 2.94 -24.65
C LYS A 306 9.86 2.15 -23.96
N PHE A 307 8.94 2.82 -23.30
CA PHE A 307 7.78 2.23 -22.63
C PHE A 307 6.49 2.32 -23.46
N GLU A 308 6.52 2.87 -24.67
CA GLU A 308 5.33 2.98 -25.54
C GLU A 308 4.53 1.67 -25.69
N PRO A 309 5.16 0.48 -25.79
CA PRO A 309 4.42 -0.78 -25.87
C PRO A 309 3.53 -1.07 -24.65
N ALA A 310 3.80 -0.45 -23.49
CA ALA A 310 2.99 -0.62 -22.28
C ALA A 310 1.60 0.05 -22.38
N LEU A 311 1.42 1.01 -23.28
CA LEU A 311 0.15 1.72 -23.47
C LEU A 311 -1.03 0.76 -23.74
N GLN A 312 -0.78 -0.35 -24.43
CA GLN A 312 -1.81 -1.35 -24.72
C GLN A 312 -2.34 -2.03 -23.46
N PHE A 313 -1.55 -2.11 -22.37
CA PHE A 313 -1.97 -2.80 -21.14
C PHE A 313 -2.84 -1.91 -20.25
N ILE A 314 -2.75 -0.58 -20.34
CA ILE A 314 -3.38 0.35 -19.38
C ILE A 314 -4.90 0.24 -19.36
N PRO A 315 -5.63 0.25 -20.50
CA PRO A 315 -7.08 0.11 -20.47
C PRO A 315 -7.55 -1.24 -19.88
N TYR A 316 -6.83 -2.32 -20.21
CA TYR A 316 -7.12 -3.65 -19.66
C TYR A 316 -6.79 -3.73 -18.18
N TYR A 317 -5.73 -3.06 -17.73
CA TYR A 317 -5.40 -2.98 -16.31
C TYR A 317 -6.48 -2.23 -15.52
N PHE A 318 -6.99 -1.11 -16.04
CA PHE A 318 -8.12 -0.41 -15.42
C PHE A 318 -9.33 -1.32 -15.25
N LEU A 319 -9.69 -2.07 -16.29
CA LEU A 319 -10.79 -3.04 -16.20
C LEU A 319 -10.49 -4.15 -15.19
N ALA A 320 -9.28 -4.68 -15.20
CA ALA A 320 -8.88 -5.79 -14.33
C ALA A 320 -8.95 -5.44 -12.84
N ILE A 321 -8.58 -4.21 -12.47
CA ILE A 321 -8.56 -3.78 -11.07
C ILE A 321 -9.93 -3.31 -10.55
N LEU A 322 -10.90 -3.06 -11.42
CA LEU A 322 -12.23 -2.57 -11.01
C LEU A 322 -12.93 -3.50 -10.00
N PRO A 323 -13.05 -4.82 -10.23
CA PRO A 323 -13.61 -5.72 -9.24
C PRO A 323 -12.78 -5.74 -7.95
N LEU A 324 -11.44 -5.68 -8.03
CA LEU A 324 -10.56 -5.65 -6.88
C LEU A 324 -10.84 -4.41 -6.00
N ILE A 325 -10.99 -3.22 -6.60
CA ILE A 325 -11.31 -2.01 -5.86
C ILE A 325 -12.68 -2.14 -5.16
N ILE A 326 -13.65 -2.76 -5.82
CA ILE A 326 -14.95 -3.03 -5.22
C ILE A 326 -14.84 -4.03 -4.07
N ASP A 327 -14.04 -5.08 -4.22
CA ASP A 327 -13.76 -6.04 -3.14
C ASP A 327 -13.13 -5.37 -1.92
N MET A 328 -12.27 -4.38 -2.11
CA MET A 328 -11.71 -3.59 -1.00
C MET A 328 -12.77 -2.82 -0.22
N ILE A 329 -13.87 -2.38 -0.87
CA ILE A 329 -15.01 -1.77 -0.18
C ILE A 329 -15.68 -2.82 0.72
N PHE A 330 -15.91 -4.03 0.21
CA PHE A 330 -16.49 -5.13 0.99
C PHE A 330 -15.59 -5.57 2.13
N ILE A 331 -14.27 -5.66 1.91
CA ILE A 331 -13.28 -5.98 2.94
C ILE A 331 -13.33 -4.93 4.06
N SER A 332 -13.44 -3.66 3.70
CA SER A 332 -13.58 -2.57 4.68
C SER A 332 -14.90 -2.64 5.44
N LEU A 333 -16.00 -2.94 4.76
CA LEU A 333 -17.30 -3.16 5.38
C LEU A 333 -17.26 -4.35 6.33
N ALA A 334 -16.69 -5.49 5.89
CA ALA A 334 -16.48 -6.70 6.68
C ALA A 334 -15.70 -6.41 7.96
N THR A 335 -14.64 -5.61 7.84
CA THR A 335 -13.83 -5.16 8.98
C THR A 335 -14.62 -4.29 9.95
N ALA A 336 -15.45 -3.37 9.43
CA ALA A 336 -16.25 -2.46 10.24
C ALA A 336 -17.35 -3.17 11.05
N VAL A 337 -17.95 -4.22 10.46
CA VAL A 337 -19.01 -5.01 11.11
C VAL A 337 -18.51 -6.29 11.78
N GLU A 338 -17.20 -6.53 11.78
CA GLU A 338 -16.52 -7.74 12.30
C GLU A 338 -17.08 -9.06 11.74
N LYS A 339 -17.50 -9.07 10.45
CA LYS A 339 -18.04 -10.24 9.75
C LYS A 339 -17.22 -10.60 8.52
N GLY A 340 -17.24 -11.88 8.12
CA GLY A 340 -16.72 -12.32 6.84
C GLY A 340 -15.20 -12.40 6.76
N LEU A 341 -14.48 -12.36 7.87
CA LEU A 341 -13.03 -12.47 7.90
C LEU A 341 -12.53 -13.75 7.21
N THR A 342 -13.21 -14.87 7.40
CA THR A 342 -12.90 -16.15 6.75
C THR A 342 -12.93 -16.02 5.22
N LEU A 343 -13.96 -15.36 4.65
CA LEU A 343 -14.06 -15.17 3.20
C LEU A 343 -12.91 -14.29 2.67
N ILE A 344 -12.51 -13.26 3.41
CA ILE A 344 -11.36 -12.40 3.05
C ILE A 344 -10.06 -13.22 2.98
N TYR A 345 -9.82 -14.08 3.95
CA TYR A 345 -8.62 -14.94 3.93
C TYR A 345 -8.71 -16.04 2.88
N ILE A 346 -9.89 -16.61 2.60
CA ILE A 346 -10.09 -17.53 1.48
C ILE A 346 -9.77 -16.80 0.17
N HIS A 347 -10.25 -15.57 -0.01
CA HIS A 347 -9.93 -14.77 -1.20
C HIS A 347 -8.42 -14.59 -1.36
N LEU A 348 -7.71 -14.18 -0.30
CA LEU A 348 -6.25 -14.08 -0.33
C LEU A 348 -5.57 -15.40 -0.68
N ILE A 349 -5.94 -16.49 -0.01
CA ILE A 349 -5.34 -17.80 -0.24
C ILE A 349 -5.59 -18.25 -1.69
N VAL A 350 -6.81 -18.13 -2.19
CA VAL A 350 -7.15 -18.51 -3.58
C VAL A 350 -6.40 -17.61 -4.56
N PHE A 351 -6.40 -16.31 -4.35
CA PHE A 351 -5.70 -15.34 -5.19
C PHE A 351 -4.21 -15.68 -5.31
N TYR A 352 -3.54 -15.96 -4.18
CA TYR A 352 -2.11 -16.26 -4.18
C TYR A 352 -1.78 -17.70 -4.59
N SER A 353 -2.59 -18.70 -4.21
CA SER A 353 -2.32 -20.11 -4.56
C SER A 353 -2.45 -20.37 -6.05
N LEU A 354 -3.47 -19.81 -6.70
CA LEU A 354 -3.65 -19.97 -8.14
C LEU A 354 -2.49 -19.38 -8.95
N PHE A 355 -1.84 -18.34 -8.45
CA PHE A 355 -0.61 -17.82 -9.04
C PHE A 355 0.56 -18.81 -9.06
N ILE A 356 0.62 -19.72 -8.10
CA ILE A 356 1.68 -20.72 -8.02
C ILE A 356 1.44 -21.82 -9.06
N PHE A 357 0.18 -22.11 -9.36
CA PHE A 357 -0.22 -23.25 -10.21
C PHE A 357 -0.57 -22.86 -11.64
N LEU A 358 -0.91 -21.59 -11.91
CA LEU A 358 -1.27 -21.15 -13.26
C LEU A 358 -0.03 -20.66 -14.01
N SER A 359 0.00 -20.96 -15.30
CA SER A 359 0.92 -20.37 -16.28
C SER A 359 0.14 -19.44 -17.19
N PHE A 360 0.70 -18.27 -17.46
CA PHE A 360 0.09 -17.28 -18.35
C PHE A 360 0.95 -17.12 -19.60
N SER A 361 0.32 -17.16 -20.77
CA SER A 361 1.01 -17.01 -22.05
C SER A 361 1.26 -15.54 -22.39
N SER A 362 0.42 -14.65 -21.89
CA SER A 362 0.51 -13.21 -22.13
C SER A 362 0.12 -12.38 -20.89
N ILE A 363 0.47 -11.09 -20.91
CA ILE A 363 0.02 -10.11 -19.91
C ILE A 363 -1.52 -10.01 -19.91
N PHE A 364 -2.17 -10.19 -21.07
CA PHE A 364 -3.62 -10.12 -21.18
C PHE A 364 -4.30 -11.28 -20.46
N ASP A 365 -3.78 -12.50 -20.58
CA ASP A 365 -4.29 -13.69 -19.86
C ASP A 365 -4.18 -13.47 -18.33
N TYR A 366 -3.10 -12.85 -17.90
CA TYR A 366 -2.91 -12.46 -16.50
C TYR A 366 -3.96 -11.42 -16.05
N LEU A 367 -4.21 -10.40 -16.86
CA LEU A 367 -5.20 -9.35 -16.54
C LEU A 367 -6.63 -9.91 -16.53
N GLU A 368 -6.96 -10.83 -17.45
CA GLU A 368 -8.22 -11.57 -17.46
C GLU A 368 -8.38 -12.41 -16.19
N TYR A 369 -7.31 -13.06 -15.74
CA TYR A 369 -7.31 -13.79 -14.47
C TYR A 369 -7.61 -12.87 -13.29
N ILE A 370 -6.90 -11.71 -13.16
CA ILE A 370 -7.13 -10.74 -12.09
C ILE A 370 -8.58 -10.26 -12.09
N PHE A 371 -9.11 -9.94 -13.26
CA PHE A 371 -10.51 -9.56 -13.42
C PHE A 371 -11.46 -10.66 -12.94
N SER A 372 -11.28 -11.88 -13.45
CA SER A 372 -12.20 -13.00 -13.22
C SER A 372 -12.22 -13.46 -11.75
N ILE A 373 -11.04 -13.54 -11.11
CA ILE A 373 -10.96 -13.97 -9.70
C ILE A 373 -11.60 -12.94 -8.77
N ASN A 374 -11.32 -11.64 -8.96
CA ASN A 374 -11.93 -10.61 -8.14
C ASN A 374 -13.44 -10.47 -8.44
N LEU A 375 -13.88 -10.64 -9.70
CA LEU A 375 -15.30 -10.65 -10.04
C LEU A 375 -16.04 -11.83 -9.36
N PHE A 376 -15.40 -13.00 -9.28
CA PHE A 376 -15.95 -14.15 -8.56
C PHE A 376 -16.12 -13.81 -7.05
N PHE A 377 -15.09 -13.24 -6.42
CA PHE A 377 -15.19 -12.86 -5.00
C PHE A 377 -16.14 -11.69 -4.77
N PHE A 378 -16.27 -10.77 -5.71
CA PHE A 378 -17.31 -9.73 -5.67
C PHE A 378 -18.72 -10.33 -5.50
N PHE A 379 -19.09 -11.37 -6.28
CA PHE A 379 -20.38 -12.03 -6.14
C PHE A 379 -20.52 -12.75 -4.79
N LEU A 380 -19.46 -13.35 -4.28
CA LEU A 380 -19.47 -13.96 -2.95
C LEU A 380 -19.66 -12.91 -1.84
N TYR A 381 -18.99 -11.77 -1.92
CA TYR A 381 -19.20 -10.67 -0.99
C TYR A 381 -20.62 -10.08 -1.09
N LEU A 382 -21.14 -9.90 -2.29
CA LEU A 382 -22.52 -9.50 -2.49
C LEU A 382 -23.51 -10.46 -1.84
N TRP A 383 -23.31 -11.75 -2.00
CA TRP A 383 -24.14 -12.76 -1.38
C TRP A 383 -24.04 -12.73 0.15
N MET A 384 -22.83 -12.59 0.69
CA MET A 384 -22.59 -12.51 2.12
C MET A 384 -23.24 -11.29 2.77
N PHE A 385 -23.11 -10.13 2.10
CA PHE A 385 -23.65 -8.85 2.61
C PHE A 385 -25.05 -8.51 2.08
N LYS A 386 -25.69 -9.46 1.41
CA LYS A 386 -27.03 -9.24 0.82
C LYS A 386 -28.06 -8.72 1.83
N LYS A 387 -28.06 -9.21 3.08
CA LYS A 387 -28.98 -8.74 4.12
C LYS A 387 -28.65 -7.30 4.55
N GLU A 388 -27.40 -6.98 4.70
CA GLU A 388 -26.92 -5.66 5.15
C GLU A 388 -27.11 -4.58 4.07
N ILE A 389 -27.02 -4.97 2.78
CA ILE A 389 -27.05 -4.03 1.65
C ILE A 389 -28.42 -3.98 0.97
N PHE A 390 -29.16 -5.09 0.84
CA PHE A 390 -30.36 -5.16 0.02
C PHE A 390 -31.67 -5.39 0.79
N ILE A 391 -31.61 -6.01 1.97
CA ILE A 391 -32.81 -6.29 2.77
C ILE A 391 -32.96 -5.18 3.81
N THR A 392 -33.86 -4.26 3.57
CA THR A 392 -34.35 -3.33 4.60
C THR A 392 -35.29 -4.12 5.49
N ASN A 393 -34.88 -4.47 6.72
CA ASN A 393 -35.83 -4.93 7.72
C ASN A 393 -36.82 -3.80 8.02
N LYS A 394 -38.03 -3.94 7.51
CA LYS A 394 -39.20 -3.16 7.97
C LYS A 394 -39.65 -3.56 9.38
N ASP A 395 -39.01 -4.57 9.99
CA ASP A 395 -39.49 -5.25 11.19
C ASP A 395 -38.65 -4.99 12.44
N SER A 396 -38.24 -3.76 12.69
CA SER A 396 -37.71 -3.35 14.00
C SER A 396 -38.41 -2.12 14.57
N GLN A 397 -39.72 -2.05 14.37
CA GLN A 397 -40.63 -1.24 15.19
C GLN A 397 -41.54 -2.21 15.97
N HIS A 398 -41.02 -2.75 17.07
CA HIS A 398 -41.80 -3.15 18.25
C HIS A 398 -40.88 -3.09 19.47
#